data_263c0a64635ad00a1db849f1cd9c610d
#
_entry.id   263c0a64635ad00a1db849f1cd9c610d
#
_cell.length_a   1.000
_cell.length_b   1.000
_cell.length_c   1.000
_cell.angle_alpha   90.00
_cell.angle_beta   90.00
_cell.angle_gamma   90.00
#
_symmetry.space_group_name_H-M   'P 1'
#
loop_
_entity.id
_entity.type
_entity.pdbx_description
1 polymer ?
#
loop_
_entity_poly.entity_id
_entity_poly.type
_entity_poly.pdbx_seq_one_letter_code
_entity_poly.pdbx_strand_id
1 'polypeptide(L)'
;MREWETDSEIIDFHVHPYLSEEENFCMYREDFSLTPDEAAEDLRRAGIRHVCGSVLSREPFDPGRGFEQLRLLNERALQVKEKYGDFYTPGFHIHPAFVKESLETVEWMHQNGFRLIGELVPYMHGWAETGMDFASPGLREILALAGEYGMVVSYHTMTEQQEQMEAMIAENPAVTFVAAHPGEREYFLKHLQRLEKYENAYLDLSGTGLFRYGLVREGIRRAGAGKFLFGTDYPITNPGMYVHAVLGEHIGEEDRRLIFSGNAKRLLRLMPEAL
;
A
#
# COMPACT_ATOMS: atom_id res chain seq x y z
N MET A 1 12.54 11.35 27.12
CA MET A 1 11.58 11.27 26.02
C MET A 1 10.16 11.24 26.60
N ARG A 2 9.22 11.91 26.01
CA ARG A 2 7.80 11.69 26.34
C ARG A 2 7.42 10.31 25.80
N GLU A 3 6.57 9.57 26.52
CA GLU A 3 6.19 8.18 26.17
C GLU A 3 5.60 8.02 24.76
N TRP A 4 5.20 9.11 24.12
CA TRP A 4 4.53 9.17 22.81
C TRP A 4 5.38 9.85 21.71
N GLU A 5 6.69 9.98 21.91
CA GLU A 5 7.64 10.49 20.91
C GLU A 5 8.57 9.35 20.48
N THR A 6 8.94 9.33 19.22
CA THR A 6 9.90 8.38 18.67
C THR A 6 10.99 9.10 17.91
N ASP A 7 12.23 8.64 18.05
CA ASP A 7 13.36 9.05 17.20
C ASP A 7 13.42 8.19 15.93
N SER A 8 12.53 7.20 15.79
CA SER A 8 12.46 6.36 14.60
C SER A 8 11.91 7.15 13.42
N GLU A 9 12.57 7.03 12.29
CA GLU A 9 11.99 7.49 11.01
C GLU A 9 10.70 6.74 10.72
N ILE A 10 9.69 7.46 10.21
CA ILE A 10 8.39 6.89 9.85
C ILE A 10 8.22 6.99 8.34
N ILE A 11 8.05 5.84 7.69
CA ILE A 11 7.65 5.70 6.29
C ILE A 11 6.22 5.17 6.27
N ASP A 12 5.33 5.93 5.71
CA ASP A 12 3.95 5.52 5.47
C ASP A 12 3.87 4.75 4.15
N PHE A 13 3.69 3.44 4.24
CA PHE A 13 3.66 2.57 3.05
C PHE A 13 2.36 2.66 2.27
N HIS A 14 1.31 3.28 2.84
CA HIS A 14 -0.02 3.25 2.25
C HIS A 14 -0.72 4.61 2.35
N VAL A 15 -0.60 5.40 1.28
CA VAL A 15 -1.33 6.66 1.12
C VAL A 15 -1.91 6.77 -0.29
N HIS A 16 -2.93 7.61 -0.45
CA HIS A 16 -3.54 7.95 -1.73
C HIS A 16 -3.36 9.45 -2.01
N PRO A 17 -2.19 9.87 -2.55
CA PRO A 17 -1.92 11.27 -2.83
C PRO A 17 -2.74 11.76 -4.01
N TYR A 18 -2.90 13.07 -4.08
CA TYR A 18 -3.67 13.75 -5.11
C TYR A 18 -3.03 15.10 -5.46
N LEU A 19 -3.46 15.73 -6.55
CA LEU A 19 -2.94 17.03 -7.02
C LEU A 19 -3.96 18.15 -7.05
N SER A 20 -5.25 17.83 -6.85
CA SER A 20 -6.30 18.85 -6.69
C SER A 20 -7.27 18.44 -5.58
N GLU A 21 -7.96 19.41 -5.00
CA GLU A 21 -8.91 19.19 -3.91
C GLU A 21 -10.07 18.26 -4.31
N GLU A 22 -10.46 18.28 -5.58
CA GLU A 22 -11.52 17.44 -6.13
C GLU A 22 -11.13 15.96 -6.15
N GLU A 23 -9.83 15.66 -6.23
CA GLU A 23 -9.30 14.28 -6.23
C GLU A 23 -9.20 13.69 -4.82
N ASN A 24 -9.35 14.51 -3.79
CA ASN A 24 -9.22 14.12 -2.39
C ASN A 24 -10.22 13.03 -1.99
N PHE A 25 -9.73 11.97 -1.35
CA PHE A 25 -10.53 10.85 -0.83
C PHE A 25 -11.01 11.03 0.61
N CYS A 26 -10.73 12.16 1.26
CA CYS A 26 -11.27 12.47 2.59
C CYS A 26 -12.80 12.34 2.59
N MET A 27 -13.34 11.62 3.57
CA MET A 27 -14.79 11.36 3.66
C MET A 27 -15.60 12.65 3.82
N TYR A 28 -15.07 13.62 4.53
CA TYR A 28 -15.74 14.89 4.84
C TYR A 28 -15.28 16.07 3.97
N ARG A 29 -14.75 15.79 2.77
CA ARG A 29 -14.20 16.80 1.86
C ARG A 29 -15.19 17.90 1.44
N GLU A 30 -16.49 17.62 1.53
CA GLU A 30 -17.54 18.60 1.22
C GLU A 30 -17.72 19.62 2.35
N ASP A 31 -17.26 19.30 3.56
CA ASP A 31 -17.38 20.14 4.74
C ASP A 31 -16.12 20.97 4.97
N PHE A 32 -14.97 20.56 4.45
CA PHE A 32 -13.72 21.29 4.51
C PHE A 32 -12.83 20.98 3.30
N SER A 33 -12.12 22.02 2.86
CA SER A 33 -11.11 21.89 1.81
C SER A 33 -9.80 21.35 2.40
N LEU A 34 -9.13 20.48 1.67
CA LEU A 34 -7.80 19.98 1.99
C LEU A 34 -6.96 19.98 0.71
N THR A 35 -6.13 21.00 0.58
CA THR A 35 -5.21 21.10 -0.56
C THR A 35 -4.13 20.02 -0.51
N PRO A 36 -3.52 19.64 -1.64
CA PRO A 36 -2.40 18.68 -1.66
C PRO A 36 -1.23 19.08 -0.75
N ASP A 37 -0.94 20.36 -0.64
CA ASP A 37 0.18 20.86 0.19
C ASP A 37 -0.15 20.80 1.69
N GLU A 38 -1.39 21.13 2.09
CA GLU A 38 -1.88 20.91 3.47
C GLU A 38 -1.86 19.43 3.83
N ALA A 39 -2.26 18.55 2.89
CA ALA A 39 -2.19 17.11 3.09
C ALA A 39 -0.76 16.62 3.34
N ALA A 40 0.19 17.09 2.55
CA ALA A 40 1.61 16.76 2.75
C ALA A 40 2.14 17.30 4.09
N GLU A 41 1.67 18.48 4.53
CA GLU A 41 2.04 19.06 5.82
C GLU A 41 1.44 18.29 7.00
N ASP A 42 0.19 17.80 6.88
CA ASP A 42 -0.43 16.96 7.90
C ASP A 42 0.37 15.67 8.15
N LEU A 43 0.81 15.01 7.09
CA LEU A 43 1.68 13.83 7.17
C LEU A 43 3.00 14.16 7.88
N ARG A 44 3.66 15.27 7.51
CA ARG A 44 4.91 15.72 8.15
C ARG A 44 4.72 16.09 9.62
N ARG A 45 3.60 16.71 9.99
CA ARG A 45 3.24 17.01 11.38
C ARG A 45 2.99 15.75 12.21
N ALA A 46 2.49 14.69 11.59
CA ALA A 46 2.39 13.37 12.21
C ALA A 46 3.75 12.66 12.38
N GLY A 47 4.84 13.27 11.93
CA GLY A 47 6.20 12.71 12.02
C GLY A 47 6.60 11.84 10.84
N ILE A 48 5.75 11.72 9.80
CA ILE A 48 6.00 10.91 8.62
C ILE A 48 7.01 11.65 7.72
N ARG A 49 8.09 10.95 7.34
CA ARG A 49 9.20 11.50 6.55
C ARG A 49 9.17 11.08 5.09
N HIS A 50 8.49 9.99 4.78
CA HIS A 50 8.35 9.46 3.44
C HIS A 50 7.02 8.74 3.31
N VAL A 51 6.40 8.81 2.14
CA VAL A 51 5.14 8.14 1.86
C VAL A 51 5.22 7.31 0.59
N CYS A 52 4.51 6.19 0.55
CA CYS A 52 4.39 5.32 -0.61
C CYS A 52 2.90 5.08 -0.90
N GLY A 53 2.55 4.88 -2.14
CA GLY A 53 1.17 4.52 -2.49
C GLY A 53 0.76 4.98 -3.88
N SER A 54 -0.48 4.73 -4.23
CA SER A 54 -1.04 4.97 -5.55
C SER A 54 -2.09 6.08 -5.54
N VAL A 55 -2.17 6.81 -6.64
CA VAL A 55 -3.25 7.76 -6.88
C VAL A 55 -4.52 6.97 -7.22
N LEU A 56 -5.64 7.32 -6.59
CA LEU A 56 -6.95 6.73 -6.90
C LEU A 56 -7.83 7.73 -7.64
N SER A 57 -8.88 7.22 -8.29
CA SER A 57 -9.93 8.03 -8.92
C SER A 57 -11.27 7.79 -8.27
N ARG A 58 -12.06 8.87 -8.16
CA ARG A 58 -13.47 8.79 -7.80
C ARG A 58 -14.38 8.49 -8.99
N GLU A 59 -13.86 8.66 -10.22
CA GLU A 59 -14.58 8.23 -11.42
C GLU A 59 -14.74 6.71 -11.38
N PRO A 60 -15.97 6.19 -11.58
CA PRO A 60 -16.16 4.76 -11.79
C PRO A 60 -15.31 4.26 -12.96
N PHE A 61 -14.76 3.05 -12.83
CA PHE A 61 -14.05 2.43 -13.92
C PHE A 61 -15.00 2.14 -15.08
N ASP A 62 -14.62 2.55 -16.29
CA ASP A 62 -15.33 2.30 -17.53
C ASP A 62 -14.55 1.29 -18.38
N PRO A 63 -14.99 0.02 -18.48
CA PRO A 63 -14.34 -0.98 -19.32
C PRO A 63 -14.24 -0.56 -20.80
N GLY A 64 -15.12 0.32 -21.26
CA GLY A 64 -15.10 0.85 -22.64
C GLY A 64 -13.92 1.78 -22.92
N ARG A 65 -13.33 2.38 -21.90
CA ARG A 65 -12.09 3.17 -21.99
C ARG A 65 -10.83 2.30 -21.88
N GLY A 66 -10.99 1.04 -21.51
CA GLY A 66 -9.88 0.11 -21.37
C GLY A 66 -8.87 0.54 -20.28
N PHE A 67 -7.59 0.33 -20.55
CA PHE A 67 -6.49 0.66 -19.63
C PHE A 67 -6.25 2.18 -19.49
N GLU A 68 -6.89 3.01 -20.31
CA GLU A 68 -6.65 4.47 -20.35
C GLU A 68 -6.84 5.16 -18.99
N GLN A 69 -7.87 4.79 -18.23
CA GLN A 69 -8.09 5.39 -16.90
C GLN A 69 -6.94 5.09 -15.94
N LEU A 70 -6.42 3.86 -15.94
CA LEU A 70 -5.29 3.48 -15.09
C LEU A 70 -3.98 4.15 -15.55
N ARG A 71 -3.79 4.28 -16.88
CA ARG A 71 -2.66 5.02 -17.43
C ARG A 71 -2.64 6.47 -16.96
N LEU A 72 -3.79 7.13 -16.92
CA LEU A 72 -3.91 8.50 -16.38
C LEU A 72 -3.56 8.57 -14.89
N LEU A 73 -3.97 7.57 -14.08
CA LEU A 73 -3.59 7.51 -12.66
C LEU A 73 -2.09 7.29 -12.50
N ASN A 74 -1.47 6.45 -13.32
CA ASN A 74 -0.03 6.24 -13.33
C ASN A 74 0.74 7.51 -13.70
N GLU A 75 0.26 8.26 -14.69
CA GLU A 75 0.81 9.58 -15.04
C GLU A 75 0.64 10.59 -13.89
N ARG A 76 -0.52 10.56 -13.21
CA ARG A 76 -0.77 11.41 -12.05
C ARG A 76 0.20 11.09 -10.90
N ALA A 77 0.51 9.82 -10.67
CA ALA A 77 1.49 9.42 -9.67
C ALA A 77 2.90 9.99 -9.98
N LEU A 78 3.29 10.06 -11.25
CA LEU A 78 4.54 10.71 -11.67
C LEU A 78 4.52 12.21 -11.42
N GLN A 79 3.41 12.89 -11.68
CA GLN A 79 3.25 14.33 -11.40
C GLN A 79 3.33 14.61 -9.88
N VAL A 80 2.77 13.73 -9.04
CA VAL A 80 2.94 13.80 -7.58
C VAL A 80 4.42 13.64 -7.21
N LYS A 81 5.13 12.66 -7.82
CA LYS A 81 6.57 12.47 -7.61
C LYS A 81 7.39 13.67 -8.05
N GLU A 82 7.05 14.29 -9.17
CA GLU A 82 7.71 15.51 -9.63
C GLU A 82 7.54 16.66 -8.63
N LYS A 83 6.30 16.83 -8.08
CA LYS A 83 6.00 17.89 -7.12
C LYS A 83 6.67 17.68 -5.76
N TYR A 84 6.64 16.46 -5.22
CA TYR A 84 7.06 16.20 -3.83
C TYR A 84 8.42 15.52 -3.70
N GLY A 85 9.07 15.18 -4.82
CA GLY A 85 10.44 14.65 -4.84
C GLY A 85 10.60 13.40 -3.99
N ASP A 86 11.64 13.39 -3.16
CA ASP A 86 11.97 12.21 -2.33
C ASP A 86 11.01 11.95 -1.18
N PHE A 87 10.06 12.84 -0.93
CA PHE A 87 8.99 12.58 0.03
C PHE A 87 8.02 11.49 -0.42
N TYR A 88 7.95 11.18 -1.73
CA TYR A 88 6.97 10.23 -2.28
C TYR A 88 7.59 9.14 -3.16
N THR A 89 7.19 7.90 -2.94
CA THR A 89 7.42 6.74 -3.82
C THR A 89 6.10 6.34 -4.47
N PRO A 90 5.97 6.46 -5.82
CA PRO A 90 4.75 6.13 -6.52
C PRO A 90 4.49 4.62 -6.58
N GLY A 91 3.23 4.25 -6.38
CA GLY A 91 2.65 2.97 -6.74
C GLY A 91 1.91 3.08 -8.07
N PHE A 92 2.03 2.06 -8.92
CA PHE A 92 1.46 2.06 -10.27
C PHE A 92 0.39 0.98 -10.41
N HIS A 93 -0.66 1.30 -11.16
CA HIS A 93 -1.76 0.40 -11.44
C HIS A 93 -1.47 -0.51 -12.62
N ILE A 94 -1.89 -1.77 -12.48
CA ILE A 94 -1.99 -2.80 -13.51
C ILE A 94 -3.42 -3.36 -13.51
N HIS A 95 -3.79 -4.10 -14.55
CA HIS A 95 -5.13 -4.70 -14.61
C HIS A 95 -5.12 -6.05 -15.33
N PRO A 96 -5.69 -7.12 -14.73
CA PRO A 96 -5.63 -8.48 -15.28
C PRO A 96 -6.35 -8.66 -16.63
N ALA A 97 -7.31 -7.82 -16.97
CA ALA A 97 -7.97 -7.87 -18.29
C ALA A 97 -7.16 -7.15 -19.39
N PHE A 98 -6.21 -6.29 -19.04
CA PHE A 98 -5.39 -5.52 -19.97
C PHE A 98 -3.91 -5.95 -19.81
N VAL A 99 -3.65 -7.21 -20.15
CA VAL A 99 -2.36 -7.86 -19.88
C VAL A 99 -1.21 -7.15 -20.60
N LYS A 100 -1.40 -6.83 -21.89
CA LYS A 100 -0.36 -6.17 -22.68
C LYS A 100 0.08 -4.84 -22.07
N GLU A 101 -0.87 -3.96 -21.80
CA GLU A 101 -0.62 -2.62 -21.24
C GLU A 101 -0.03 -2.72 -19.83
N SER A 102 -0.45 -3.71 -19.05
CA SER A 102 0.09 -3.99 -17.72
C SER A 102 1.53 -4.49 -17.78
N LEU A 103 1.88 -5.38 -18.71
CA LEU A 103 3.26 -5.83 -18.93
C LEU A 103 4.15 -4.66 -19.38
N GLU A 104 3.69 -3.83 -20.31
CA GLU A 104 4.40 -2.61 -20.73
C GLU A 104 4.63 -1.66 -19.54
N THR A 105 3.65 -1.54 -18.63
CA THR A 105 3.78 -0.74 -17.40
C THR A 105 4.85 -1.32 -16.48
N VAL A 106 4.84 -2.63 -16.21
CA VAL A 106 5.83 -3.30 -15.34
C VAL A 106 7.25 -3.19 -15.93
N GLU A 107 7.39 -3.38 -17.23
CA GLU A 107 8.66 -3.20 -17.94
C GLU A 107 9.18 -1.77 -17.79
N TRP A 108 8.33 -0.79 -18.04
CA TRP A 108 8.67 0.62 -17.89
C TRP A 108 9.04 0.97 -16.45
N MET A 109 8.31 0.45 -15.46
CA MET A 109 8.65 0.62 -14.03
C MET A 109 10.06 0.12 -13.73
N HIS A 110 10.38 -1.09 -14.21
CA HIS A 110 11.71 -1.68 -14.02
C HIS A 110 12.81 -0.81 -14.60
N GLN A 111 12.64 -0.36 -15.85
CA GLN A 111 13.60 0.49 -16.56
C GLN A 111 13.82 1.85 -15.87
N ASN A 112 12.82 2.37 -15.15
CA ASN A 112 12.87 3.65 -14.46
C ASN A 112 13.10 3.52 -12.94
N GLY A 113 13.39 2.32 -12.44
CA GLY A 113 13.75 2.09 -11.04
C GLY A 113 12.56 2.08 -10.06
N PHE A 114 11.33 2.05 -10.56
CA PHE A 114 10.13 1.93 -9.71
C PHE A 114 9.86 0.47 -9.36
N ARG A 115 9.34 0.23 -8.15
CA ARG A 115 9.17 -1.13 -7.63
C ARG A 115 7.81 -1.42 -7.02
N LEU A 116 6.96 -0.42 -6.78
CA LEU A 116 5.67 -0.58 -6.13
C LEU A 116 4.53 -0.66 -7.16
N ILE A 117 3.87 -1.79 -7.22
CA ILE A 117 2.62 -2.00 -7.96
C ILE A 117 1.47 -1.85 -6.97
N GLY A 118 0.44 -1.09 -7.32
CA GLY A 118 -0.76 -0.90 -6.52
C GLY A 118 -0.67 0.30 -5.56
N GLU A 119 -1.62 0.45 -4.70
CA GLU A 119 -2.57 -0.59 -4.24
C GLU A 119 -3.46 -1.08 -5.40
N LEU A 120 -3.58 -2.40 -5.55
CA LEU A 120 -4.57 -3.00 -6.44
C LEU A 120 -5.92 -3.01 -5.73
N VAL A 121 -6.90 -2.28 -6.26
CA VAL A 121 -8.23 -2.11 -5.66
C VAL A 121 -9.31 -2.65 -6.60
N PRO A 122 -9.62 -3.97 -6.58
CA PRO A 122 -10.50 -4.62 -7.55
C PRO A 122 -11.85 -3.95 -7.74
N TYR A 123 -12.50 -3.54 -6.65
CA TYR A 123 -13.84 -2.92 -6.71
C TYR A 123 -13.83 -1.50 -7.29
N MET A 124 -12.70 -0.78 -7.26
CA MET A 124 -12.56 0.55 -7.88
C MET A 124 -12.10 0.48 -9.33
N HIS A 125 -11.39 -0.58 -9.69
CA HIS A 125 -10.78 -0.73 -11.02
C HIS A 125 -11.56 -1.69 -11.92
N GLY A 126 -12.83 -1.99 -11.61
CA GLY A 126 -13.71 -2.74 -12.50
C GLY A 126 -13.30 -4.18 -12.77
N TRP A 127 -12.65 -4.84 -11.81
CA TRP A 127 -12.25 -6.23 -12.00
C TRP A 127 -13.46 -7.15 -12.14
N ALA A 128 -14.51 -6.93 -11.34
CA ALA A 128 -15.74 -7.71 -11.44
C ALA A 128 -16.45 -7.50 -12.79
N GLU A 129 -16.52 -6.25 -13.27
CA GLU A 129 -17.12 -5.86 -14.54
C GLU A 129 -16.40 -6.47 -15.73
N THR A 130 -15.09 -6.73 -15.59
CA THR A 130 -14.27 -7.39 -16.60
C THR A 130 -14.12 -8.89 -16.37
N GLY A 131 -14.78 -9.45 -15.34
CA GLY A 131 -14.74 -10.86 -14.99
C GLY A 131 -13.40 -11.32 -14.39
N MET A 132 -12.68 -10.40 -13.71
CA MET A 132 -11.35 -10.64 -13.15
C MET A 132 -11.40 -10.75 -11.62
N ASP A 133 -10.41 -11.47 -11.08
CA ASP A 133 -10.12 -11.61 -9.66
C ASP A 133 -8.61 -11.83 -9.42
N PHE A 134 -8.20 -12.07 -8.17
CA PHE A 134 -6.79 -12.31 -7.83
C PHE A 134 -6.23 -13.65 -8.35
N ALA A 135 -7.06 -14.58 -8.83
CA ALA A 135 -6.64 -15.85 -9.43
C ALA A 135 -6.68 -15.82 -10.97
N SER A 136 -7.01 -14.67 -11.58
CA SER A 136 -7.16 -14.54 -13.02
C SER A 136 -5.86 -14.86 -13.78
N PRO A 137 -5.92 -15.58 -14.90
CA PRO A 137 -4.74 -15.94 -15.69
C PRO A 137 -3.92 -14.73 -16.15
N GLY A 138 -4.58 -13.63 -16.52
CA GLY A 138 -3.90 -12.38 -16.90
C GLY A 138 -3.09 -11.78 -15.77
N LEU A 139 -3.61 -11.82 -14.52
CA LEU A 139 -2.84 -11.36 -13.36
C LEU A 139 -1.59 -12.24 -13.15
N ARG A 140 -1.72 -13.55 -13.28
CA ARG A 140 -0.59 -14.48 -13.13
C ARG A 140 0.53 -14.19 -14.14
N GLU A 141 0.18 -13.90 -15.39
CA GLU A 141 1.15 -13.52 -16.44
C GLU A 141 1.89 -12.23 -16.07
N ILE A 142 1.17 -11.20 -15.62
CA ILE A 142 1.77 -9.93 -15.19
C ILE A 142 2.67 -10.13 -13.96
N LEU A 143 2.22 -10.93 -12.98
CA LEU A 143 2.97 -11.20 -11.76
C LEU A 143 4.24 -12.04 -12.01
N ALA A 144 4.27 -12.89 -13.05
CA ALA A 144 5.48 -13.59 -13.44
C ALA A 144 6.60 -12.59 -13.81
N LEU A 145 6.30 -11.60 -14.66
CA LEU A 145 7.25 -10.53 -15.00
C LEU A 145 7.59 -9.65 -13.78
N ALA A 146 6.60 -9.31 -12.97
CA ALA A 146 6.83 -8.55 -11.73
C ALA A 146 7.78 -9.27 -10.78
N GLY A 147 7.70 -10.61 -10.70
CA GLY A 147 8.60 -11.46 -9.93
C GLY A 147 10.03 -11.46 -10.46
N GLU A 148 10.24 -11.51 -11.78
CA GLU A 148 11.56 -11.42 -12.41
C GLU A 148 12.28 -10.10 -12.04
N TYR A 149 11.53 -9.02 -11.94
CA TYR A 149 12.05 -7.69 -11.58
C TYR A 149 12.05 -7.43 -10.07
N GLY A 150 11.57 -8.38 -9.26
CA GLY A 150 11.50 -8.28 -7.81
C GLY A 150 10.62 -7.12 -7.34
N MET A 151 9.47 -6.94 -7.99
CA MET A 151 8.49 -5.91 -7.62
C MET A 151 7.80 -6.23 -6.30
N VAL A 152 7.26 -5.20 -5.67
CA VAL A 152 6.37 -5.26 -4.51
C VAL A 152 4.96 -4.96 -4.98
N VAL A 153 4.01 -5.80 -4.61
CA VAL A 153 2.59 -5.64 -4.95
C VAL A 153 1.79 -5.38 -3.69
N SER A 154 1.27 -4.16 -3.56
CA SER A 154 0.24 -3.82 -2.58
C SER A 154 -1.14 -4.13 -3.14
N TYR A 155 -2.01 -4.74 -2.34
CA TYR A 155 -3.35 -5.12 -2.78
C TYR A 155 -4.38 -4.96 -1.67
N HIS A 156 -5.57 -4.48 -2.05
CA HIS A 156 -6.72 -4.35 -1.15
C HIS A 156 -7.23 -5.72 -0.71
N THR A 157 -7.49 -5.88 0.59
CA THR A 157 -8.02 -7.11 1.14
C THR A 157 -9.50 -7.26 0.80
N MET A 158 -9.83 -8.21 -0.07
CA MET A 158 -11.19 -8.52 -0.49
C MET A 158 -11.80 -9.61 0.38
N THR A 159 -12.93 -9.32 1.02
CA THR A 159 -13.64 -10.28 1.89
C THR A 159 -14.02 -11.56 1.15
N GLU A 160 -14.50 -11.42 -0.08
CA GLU A 160 -15.04 -12.50 -0.90
C GLU A 160 -13.98 -13.29 -1.69
N GLN A 161 -12.74 -12.77 -1.76
CA GLN A 161 -11.67 -13.36 -2.56
C GLN A 161 -10.51 -13.91 -1.72
N GLN A 162 -10.81 -14.47 -0.54
CA GLN A 162 -9.78 -14.95 0.39
C GLN A 162 -8.93 -16.09 -0.20
N GLU A 163 -9.58 -17.03 -0.93
CA GLU A 163 -8.90 -18.14 -1.58
C GLU A 163 -8.08 -17.67 -2.79
N GLN A 164 -8.60 -16.74 -3.58
CA GLN A 164 -7.91 -16.17 -4.74
C GLN A 164 -6.67 -15.36 -4.32
N MET A 165 -6.76 -14.58 -3.24
CA MET A 165 -5.60 -13.88 -2.67
C MET A 165 -4.55 -14.87 -2.17
N GLU A 166 -4.94 -15.98 -1.53
CA GLU A 166 -3.99 -17.01 -1.10
C GLU A 166 -3.34 -17.71 -2.29
N ALA A 167 -4.11 -18.04 -3.33
CA ALA A 167 -3.59 -18.63 -4.57
C ALA A 167 -2.58 -17.69 -5.25
N MET A 168 -2.90 -16.39 -5.36
CA MET A 168 -2.00 -15.37 -5.91
C MET A 168 -0.64 -15.38 -5.21
N ILE A 169 -0.62 -15.40 -3.87
CA ILE A 169 0.61 -15.41 -3.09
C ILE A 169 1.39 -16.72 -3.30
N ALA A 170 0.71 -17.85 -3.22
CA ALA A 170 1.31 -19.19 -3.28
C ALA A 170 1.94 -19.50 -4.65
N GLU A 171 1.29 -19.05 -5.73
CA GLU A 171 1.71 -19.31 -7.11
C GLU A 171 2.81 -18.37 -7.60
N ASN A 172 3.07 -17.26 -6.89
CA ASN A 172 4.06 -16.26 -7.30
C ASN A 172 5.11 -15.99 -6.19
N PRO A 173 5.93 -16.97 -5.81
CA PRO A 173 6.86 -16.85 -4.68
C PRO A 173 7.98 -15.82 -4.89
N ALA A 174 8.25 -15.40 -6.12
CA ALA A 174 9.24 -14.37 -6.45
C ALA A 174 8.72 -12.94 -6.27
N VAL A 175 7.40 -12.75 -6.14
CA VAL A 175 6.76 -11.46 -5.90
C VAL A 175 6.59 -11.24 -4.41
N THR A 176 6.89 -10.04 -3.93
CA THR A 176 6.57 -9.61 -2.56
C THR A 176 5.15 -9.04 -2.53
N PHE A 177 4.28 -9.60 -1.72
CA PHE A 177 2.89 -9.16 -1.56
C PHE A 177 2.68 -8.48 -0.22
N VAL A 178 2.09 -7.29 -0.25
CA VAL A 178 1.68 -6.54 0.95
C VAL A 178 0.16 -6.40 0.91
N ALA A 179 -0.54 -7.12 1.79
CA ALA A 179 -1.97 -6.95 1.96
C ALA A 179 -2.25 -5.60 2.62
N ALA A 180 -3.20 -4.84 2.11
CA ALA A 180 -3.69 -3.63 2.76
C ALA A 180 -4.73 -3.98 3.82
N HIS A 181 -4.63 -3.30 4.97
CA HIS A 181 -5.58 -3.29 6.07
C HIS A 181 -5.66 -4.60 6.87
N PRO A 182 -5.44 -4.54 8.19
CA PRO A 182 -5.65 -5.69 9.08
C PRO A 182 -7.09 -6.21 9.07
N GLY A 183 -8.05 -5.29 8.85
CA GLY A 183 -9.46 -5.61 8.85
C GLY A 183 -10.02 -6.02 10.21
N GLU A 184 -11.22 -6.59 10.20
CA GLU A 184 -11.84 -7.17 11.39
C GLU A 184 -11.04 -8.38 11.90
N ARG A 185 -11.23 -8.75 13.17
CA ARG A 185 -10.46 -9.83 13.82
C ARG A 185 -10.42 -11.11 13.00
N GLU A 186 -11.50 -11.49 12.34
CA GLU A 186 -11.54 -12.69 11.50
C GLU A 186 -10.56 -12.61 10.33
N TYR A 187 -10.53 -11.46 9.63
CA TYR A 187 -9.63 -11.24 8.49
C TYR A 187 -8.19 -11.09 8.93
N PHE A 188 -7.94 -10.42 10.05
CA PHE A 188 -6.60 -10.35 10.64
C PHE A 188 -6.03 -11.75 10.93
N LEU A 189 -6.84 -12.68 11.46
CA LEU A 189 -6.41 -14.05 11.69
C LEU A 189 -6.07 -14.79 10.38
N LYS A 190 -6.79 -14.54 9.29
CA LYS A 190 -6.46 -15.07 7.95
C LYS A 190 -5.15 -14.47 7.42
N HIS A 191 -4.92 -13.17 7.64
CA HIS A 191 -3.63 -12.55 7.32
C HIS A 191 -2.50 -13.23 8.08
N LEU A 192 -2.63 -13.40 9.39
CA LEU A 192 -1.60 -14.05 10.20
C LEU A 192 -1.26 -15.47 9.67
N GLN A 193 -2.26 -16.25 9.28
CA GLN A 193 -2.03 -17.56 8.67
C GLN A 193 -1.21 -17.47 7.38
N ARG A 194 -1.47 -16.47 6.51
CA ARG A 194 -0.67 -16.23 5.30
C ARG A 194 0.74 -15.78 5.62
N LEU A 195 0.91 -14.87 6.59
CA LEU A 195 2.22 -14.39 7.01
C LEU A 195 3.10 -15.49 7.61
N GLU A 196 2.50 -16.43 8.36
CA GLU A 196 3.18 -17.60 8.91
C GLU A 196 3.56 -18.65 7.83
N LYS A 197 2.75 -18.76 6.77
CA LYS A 197 2.89 -19.79 5.74
C LYS A 197 3.79 -19.38 4.58
N TYR A 198 3.75 -18.09 4.19
CA TYR A 198 4.39 -17.59 2.99
C TYR A 198 5.46 -16.53 3.31
N GLU A 199 6.69 -16.77 2.88
CA GLU A 199 7.79 -15.83 3.11
C GLU A 199 7.59 -14.49 2.37
N ASN A 200 6.93 -14.52 1.23
CA ASN A 200 6.65 -13.37 0.37
C ASN A 200 5.37 -12.60 0.75
N ALA A 201 4.65 -13.00 1.81
CA ALA A 201 3.47 -12.31 2.31
C ALA A 201 3.82 -11.32 3.43
N TYR A 202 3.24 -10.13 3.36
CA TYR A 202 3.36 -9.03 4.31
C TYR A 202 1.98 -8.38 4.53
N LEU A 203 1.86 -7.55 5.57
CA LEU A 203 0.64 -6.81 5.89
C LEU A 203 1.00 -5.37 6.26
N ASP A 204 0.37 -4.40 5.64
CA ASP A 204 0.40 -3.04 6.16
C ASP A 204 -0.67 -2.82 7.23
N LEU A 205 -0.46 -1.84 8.08
CA LEU A 205 -1.30 -1.55 9.24
C LEU A 205 -2.30 -0.42 8.98
N SER A 206 -2.52 -0.07 7.72
CA SER A 206 -3.42 1.01 7.31
C SER A 206 -4.91 0.68 7.48
N GLY A 207 -5.77 1.66 7.29
CA GLY A 207 -7.22 1.46 7.21
C GLY A 207 -7.84 0.79 8.43
N THR A 208 -8.74 -0.15 8.21
CA THR A 208 -9.49 -0.81 9.30
C THR A 208 -8.64 -1.81 10.08
N GLY A 209 -8.75 -1.75 11.40
CA GLY A 209 -8.22 -2.81 12.30
C GLY A 209 -7.23 -2.34 13.34
N LEU A 210 -6.31 -1.42 13.02
CA LEU A 210 -5.23 -0.99 13.92
C LEU A 210 -5.71 -0.36 15.24
N PHE A 211 -6.93 0.16 15.29
CA PHE A 211 -7.53 0.68 16.53
C PHE A 211 -7.79 -0.39 17.61
N ARG A 212 -7.57 -1.68 17.31
CA ARG A 212 -7.71 -2.77 18.30
C ARG A 212 -6.40 -2.96 19.03
N TYR A 213 -6.37 -2.52 20.28
CA TYR A 213 -5.21 -2.66 21.17
C TYR A 213 -4.76 -4.12 21.29
N GLY A 214 -3.44 -4.33 21.15
CA GLY A 214 -2.82 -5.65 21.16
C GLY A 214 -2.77 -6.35 19.80
N LEU A 215 -3.34 -5.76 18.72
CA LEU A 215 -3.31 -6.33 17.40
C LEU A 215 -1.87 -6.47 16.87
N VAL A 216 -1.08 -5.40 16.96
CA VAL A 216 0.32 -5.39 16.51
C VAL A 216 1.15 -6.37 17.29
N ARG A 217 1.00 -6.37 18.62
CA ARG A 217 1.70 -7.31 19.53
C ARG A 217 1.39 -8.77 19.19
N GLU A 218 0.12 -9.12 18.96
CA GLU A 218 -0.27 -10.48 18.55
C GLU A 218 0.30 -10.84 17.17
N GLY A 219 0.29 -9.89 16.23
CA GLY A 219 0.92 -10.07 14.92
C GLY A 219 2.40 -10.41 15.03
N ILE A 220 3.15 -9.60 15.79
CA ILE A 220 4.59 -9.80 16.02
C ILE A 220 4.85 -11.17 16.67
N ARG A 221 4.08 -11.52 17.70
CA ARG A 221 4.21 -12.81 18.39
C ARG A 221 4.08 -14.01 17.44
N ARG A 222 3.22 -13.92 16.43
CA ARG A 222 2.94 -15.00 15.48
C ARG A 222 3.86 -15.00 14.27
N ALA A 223 4.01 -13.86 13.63
CA ALA A 223 4.69 -13.76 12.34
C ALA A 223 6.03 -12.99 12.39
N GLY A 224 6.33 -12.34 13.51
CA GLY A 224 7.51 -11.47 13.65
C GLY A 224 7.29 -10.06 13.07
N ALA A 225 7.96 -9.06 13.67
CA ALA A 225 7.84 -7.65 13.26
C ALA A 225 8.25 -7.40 11.80
N GLY A 226 9.13 -8.25 11.25
CA GLY A 226 9.60 -8.17 9.86
C GLY A 226 8.52 -8.35 8.78
N LYS A 227 7.29 -8.72 9.18
CA LYS A 227 6.14 -8.96 8.28
C LYS A 227 5.15 -7.80 8.21
N PHE A 228 5.34 -6.76 9.02
CA PHE A 228 4.38 -5.64 9.11
C PHE A 228 5.01 -4.34 8.62
N LEU A 229 4.22 -3.55 7.89
CA LEU A 229 4.59 -2.21 7.44
C LEU A 229 3.66 -1.19 8.09
N PHE A 230 4.18 -0.02 8.41
CA PHE A 230 3.34 1.10 8.82
C PHE A 230 2.63 1.68 7.59
N GLY A 231 1.34 1.94 7.72
CA GLY A 231 0.52 2.58 6.71
C GLY A 231 -0.65 3.30 7.36
N THR A 232 -1.16 4.36 6.75
CA THR A 232 -2.27 5.12 7.30
C THR A 232 -3.54 5.03 6.48
N ASP A 233 -3.47 4.86 5.17
CA ASP A 233 -4.59 5.03 4.26
C ASP A 233 -5.05 6.51 4.15
N TYR A 234 -4.10 7.43 4.35
CA TYR A 234 -4.37 8.88 4.23
C TYR A 234 -4.69 9.25 2.77
N PRO A 235 -5.68 10.11 2.49
CA PRO A 235 -6.43 10.99 3.41
C PRO A 235 -7.76 10.39 3.90
N ILE A 236 -7.99 9.10 3.75
CA ILE A 236 -9.21 8.42 4.23
C ILE A 236 -9.24 8.41 5.76
N THR A 237 -8.08 8.21 6.37
CA THR A 237 -7.91 8.14 7.83
C THR A 237 -6.97 9.21 8.37
N ASN A 238 -6.96 9.40 9.70
CA ASN A 238 -6.11 10.39 10.38
C ASN A 238 -4.72 9.81 10.66
N PRO A 239 -3.62 10.35 10.09
CA PRO A 239 -2.29 9.78 10.20
C PRO A 239 -1.75 9.80 11.63
N GLY A 240 -2.05 10.84 12.42
CA GLY A 240 -1.64 10.92 13.81
C GLY A 240 -2.22 9.81 14.68
N MET A 241 -3.47 9.39 14.41
CA MET A 241 -4.08 8.25 15.09
C MET A 241 -3.26 6.95 14.87
N TYR A 242 -2.81 6.70 13.65
CA TYR A 242 -2.05 5.49 13.31
C TYR A 242 -0.66 5.49 13.92
N VAL A 243 0.05 6.62 13.88
CA VAL A 243 1.36 6.75 14.55
C VAL A 243 1.21 6.45 16.04
N HIS A 244 0.25 7.08 16.71
CA HIS A 244 0.04 6.87 18.15
C HIS A 244 -0.51 5.49 18.49
N ALA A 245 -1.26 4.82 17.60
CA ALA A 245 -1.69 3.44 17.81
C ALA A 245 -0.47 2.50 17.90
N VAL A 246 0.52 2.64 17.01
CA VAL A 246 1.75 1.84 17.04
C VAL A 246 2.63 2.21 18.24
N LEU A 247 2.75 3.50 18.58
CA LEU A 247 3.50 3.96 19.76
C LEU A 247 2.89 3.46 21.08
N GLY A 248 1.57 3.32 21.13
CA GLY A 248 0.84 2.84 22.30
C GLY A 248 0.89 1.32 22.52
N GLU A 249 1.38 0.54 21.55
CA GLU A 249 1.51 -0.90 21.69
C GLU A 249 2.72 -1.27 22.56
N HIS A 250 2.56 -2.30 23.41
CA HIS A 250 3.66 -2.87 24.21
C HIS A 250 4.53 -3.78 23.34
N ILE A 251 5.37 -3.19 22.50
CA ILE A 251 6.33 -3.84 21.62
C ILE A 251 7.73 -3.29 21.84
N GLY A 252 8.76 -4.04 21.45
CA GLY A 252 10.15 -3.61 21.55
C GLY A 252 10.49 -2.46 20.58
N GLU A 253 11.52 -1.68 20.93
CA GLU A 253 12.01 -0.56 20.11
C GLU A 253 12.42 -1.03 18.70
N GLU A 254 13.13 -2.15 18.62
CA GLU A 254 13.56 -2.73 17.36
C GLU A 254 12.37 -3.18 16.49
N ASP A 255 11.34 -3.80 17.08
CA ASP A 255 10.12 -4.19 16.39
C ASP A 255 9.40 -2.95 15.82
N ARG A 256 9.34 -1.89 16.64
CA ARG A 256 8.73 -0.61 16.23
C ARG A 256 9.50 0.03 15.08
N ARG A 257 10.83 0.04 15.13
CA ARG A 257 11.70 0.55 14.07
C ARG A 257 11.51 -0.22 12.76
N LEU A 258 11.40 -1.55 12.83
CA LEU A 258 11.12 -2.39 11.66
C LEU A 258 9.77 -2.03 11.03
N ILE A 259 8.72 -1.87 11.84
CA ILE A 259 7.36 -1.54 11.38
C ILE A 259 7.32 -0.14 10.78
N PHE A 260 7.87 0.87 11.49
CA PHE A 260 7.80 2.26 11.04
C PHE A 260 8.60 2.54 9.75
N SER A 261 9.74 1.90 9.52
CA SER A 261 10.53 2.19 8.32
C SER A 261 11.34 1.02 7.79
N GLY A 262 11.90 0.18 8.66
CA GLY A 262 12.89 -0.82 8.27
C GLY A 262 12.38 -1.78 7.20
N ASN A 263 11.15 -2.24 7.32
CA ASN A 263 10.56 -3.16 6.34
C ASN A 263 10.26 -2.47 5.00
N ALA A 264 9.71 -1.27 5.00
CA ALA A 264 9.47 -0.50 3.78
C ALA A 264 10.78 -0.20 3.03
N LYS A 265 11.82 0.25 3.75
CA LYS A 265 13.17 0.47 3.17
C LYS A 265 13.72 -0.79 2.51
N ARG A 266 13.64 -1.92 3.20
CA ARG A 266 14.13 -3.20 2.70
C ARG A 266 13.36 -3.67 1.46
N LEU A 267 12.03 -3.64 1.48
CA LEU A 267 11.20 -4.15 0.40
C LEU A 267 11.29 -3.27 -0.85
N LEU A 268 11.21 -1.96 -0.69
CA LEU A 268 11.25 -1.00 -1.80
C LEU A 268 12.68 -0.59 -2.19
N ARG A 269 13.71 -1.06 -1.46
CA ARG A 269 15.11 -0.67 -1.64
C ARG A 269 15.31 0.84 -1.59
N LEU A 270 14.60 1.50 -0.66
CA LEU A 270 14.78 2.93 -0.45
C LEU A 270 16.18 3.18 0.12
N MET A 271 16.93 4.07 -0.52
CA MET A 271 18.28 4.41 -0.07
C MET A 271 18.21 5.07 1.31
N PRO A 272 19.20 4.83 2.20
CA PRO A 272 19.36 5.67 3.38
C PRO A 272 19.50 7.12 2.94
N GLU A 273 18.89 8.06 3.69
CA GLU A 273 19.21 9.48 3.48
C GLU A 273 20.74 9.63 3.48
N ALA A 274 21.27 10.30 2.46
CA ALA A 274 22.69 10.69 2.47
C ALA A 274 22.91 11.62 3.67
N LEU A 275 23.76 11.17 4.63
CA LEU A 275 24.17 11.95 5.81
C LEU A 275 24.85 13.27 5.39
#